data_68d98ef161b9c7c77effb713644f9923
#
_entry.id   68d98ef161b9c7c77effb713644f9923
#
_cell.length_a   1.000
_cell.length_b   1.000
_cell.length_c   1.000
_cell.angle_alpha   90.00
_cell.angle_beta   90.00
_cell.angle_gamma   90.00
#
_symmetry.space_group_name_H-M   'P 1'
#
loop_
_entity.id
_entity.type
_entity.pdbx_description
1 polymer ?
#
loop_
_entity_poly.entity_id
_entity_poly.type
_entity_poly.pdbx_seq_one_letter_code
_entity_poly.pdbx_strand_id
1 'polypeptide(L)'
;MELNPQDFRGRAERIDDLDIPRIGSVIGVGEDEVHALMEVEAGGSGFDAQGRPKMLFEPHVFYRNLSGADRDRAVAQGLAYPKWRSGNYPSDSYPRLRQAMVINAEAALKAASWGRGQILGENFGICNFASVFEMVQAFMDDEALHIQAMIDFIIANNIDDDLRAHRWETVARVYNGPGYAVHNYHGRLEAAYRKWRGIRDTAWVPDGVNVLYPVLRRGHSGFLVQHLQELLHAANYPVGRIDGDFGGATAAAVLSFQEDHGLGVTGMADQPTWTALLSGGNNNPVAEARADETVSDLRERGSRTVKEADATQIGGGILAAGGAVGTVAEVLDAADSAAGQGERAVGLLERFREVLDPFASFMQDYWFLALLGVGALVVWRSGIIKKIRLDDHRSGANRGR
;
A
#
# COMPACT_ATOMS: atom_id res chain seq x y z
N MET A 1 0.66 -0.70 25.22
CA MET A 1 -0.47 -0.55 26.19
C MET A 1 -1.29 -1.82 26.05
N GLU A 2 -1.44 -2.61 27.09
CA GLU A 2 -2.28 -3.82 27.02
C GLU A 2 -3.74 -3.39 26.97
N LEU A 3 -4.51 -3.90 26.00
CA LEU A 3 -5.96 -3.81 25.97
C LEU A 3 -6.51 -4.23 27.34
N ASN A 4 -7.23 -3.34 28.03
CA ASN A 4 -7.99 -3.77 29.19
C ASN A 4 -9.29 -4.46 28.69
N PRO A 5 -9.32 -5.80 28.64
CA PRO A 5 -10.43 -6.54 28.05
C PRO A 5 -11.72 -6.43 28.87
N GLN A 6 -11.65 -5.83 30.06
CA GLN A 6 -12.80 -5.80 30.94
C GLN A 6 -13.83 -4.75 30.56
N ASP A 7 -13.42 -3.62 29.97
CA ASP A 7 -14.36 -2.51 29.73
C ASP A 7 -14.57 -2.12 28.27
N PHE A 8 -13.64 -2.40 27.36
CA PHE A 8 -13.69 -1.95 25.96
C PHE A 8 -14.03 -0.46 25.80
N ARG A 9 -13.50 0.37 26.72
CA ARG A 9 -13.70 1.82 26.74
C ARG A 9 -12.37 2.52 26.54
N GLY A 10 -12.37 3.41 25.57
CA GLY A 10 -11.31 4.35 25.29
C GLY A 10 -11.81 5.79 25.45
N ARG A 11 -11.22 6.71 24.72
CA ARG A 11 -11.61 8.15 24.70
C ARG A 11 -12.99 8.36 24.07
N ALA A 12 -13.41 7.47 23.19
CA ALA A 12 -14.67 7.49 22.47
C ALA A 12 -14.93 8.84 21.78
N GLU A 13 -13.88 9.43 21.20
CA GLU A 13 -13.95 10.68 20.45
C GLU A 13 -14.90 10.49 19.27
N ARG A 14 -15.80 11.47 19.08
CA ARG A 14 -16.77 11.46 17.99
C ARG A 14 -16.18 12.15 16.77
N ILE A 15 -16.63 11.71 15.59
CA ILE A 15 -16.35 12.45 14.37
C ILE A 15 -16.81 13.89 14.48
N ASP A 16 -16.03 14.79 13.93
CA ASP A 16 -16.40 16.20 13.73
C ASP A 16 -16.83 16.45 12.27
N ASP A 17 -17.21 17.71 11.98
CA ASP A 17 -17.73 18.10 10.67
C ASP A 17 -16.66 18.03 9.55
N LEU A 18 -15.37 17.94 9.89
CA LEU A 18 -14.26 17.90 8.94
C LEU A 18 -13.71 16.48 8.73
N ASP A 19 -14.02 15.53 9.60
CA ASP A 19 -13.50 14.16 9.48
C ASP A 19 -13.98 13.45 8.23
N ILE A 20 -15.25 13.57 7.90
CA ILE A 20 -15.85 12.88 6.74
C ILE A 20 -15.29 13.41 5.42
N PRO A 21 -15.31 14.74 5.14
CA PRO A 21 -14.74 15.28 3.91
C PRO A 21 -13.23 15.02 3.82
N ARG A 22 -12.51 15.09 4.95
CA ARG A 22 -11.09 14.76 5.05
C ARG A 22 -10.81 13.30 4.65
N ILE A 23 -11.54 12.35 5.22
CA ILE A 23 -11.33 10.92 4.98
C ILE A 23 -11.81 10.52 3.57
N GLY A 24 -12.96 11.04 3.12
CA GLY A 24 -13.48 10.77 1.77
C GLY A 24 -12.54 11.26 0.66
N SER A 25 -11.83 12.36 0.89
CA SER A 25 -10.87 12.91 -0.05
C SER A 25 -9.70 11.98 -0.38
N VAL A 26 -9.41 10.99 0.49
CA VAL A 26 -8.35 9.99 0.28
C VAL A 26 -8.61 9.16 -0.98
N ILE A 27 -9.88 8.91 -1.31
CA ILE A 27 -10.30 8.16 -2.49
C ILE A 27 -11.12 9.02 -3.47
N GLY A 28 -11.17 10.32 -3.28
CA GLY A 28 -11.85 11.25 -4.18
C GLY A 28 -13.37 11.10 -4.20
N VAL A 29 -13.99 10.76 -3.05
CA VAL A 29 -15.44 10.77 -2.85
C VAL A 29 -15.87 11.92 -1.94
N GLY A 30 -17.11 12.36 -2.08
CA GLY A 30 -17.71 13.37 -1.23
C GLY A 30 -18.25 12.81 0.10
N GLU A 31 -18.85 13.68 0.88
CA GLU A 31 -19.49 13.32 2.14
C GLU A 31 -20.71 12.42 1.91
N ASP A 32 -21.37 12.55 0.79
CA ASP A 32 -22.59 11.82 0.43
C ASP A 32 -22.32 10.31 0.24
N GLU A 33 -21.22 9.91 -0.40
CA GLU A 33 -20.82 8.50 -0.49
C GLU A 33 -20.45 7.93 0.88
N VAL A 34 -19.65 8.68 1.66
CA VAL A 34 -19.23 8.22 2.99
C VAL A 34 -20.42 8.12 3.93
N HIS A 35 -21.33 9.11 3.93
CA HIS A 35 -22.57 9.05 4.69
C HIS A 35 -23.47 7.90 4.29
N ALA A 36 -23.56 7.58 3.00
CA ALA A 36 -24.33 6.44 2.52
C ALA A 36 -23.81 5.11 3.08
N LEU A 37 -22.50 4.91 3.06
CA LEU A 37 -21.88 3.74 3.67
C LEU A 37 -22.18 3.67 5.17
N MET A 38 -21.93 4.75 5.90
CA MET A 38 -22.13 4.81 7.35
C MET A 38 -23.59 4.56 7.75
N GLU A 39 -24.57 5.08 7.00
CA GLU A 39 -26.00 4.91 7.29
C GLU A 39 -26.42 3.45 7.12
N VAL A 40 -25.89 2.77 6.12
CA VAL A 40 -26.26 1.37 5.82
C VAL A 40 -25.62 0.39 6.80
N GLU A 41 -24.40 0.66 7.27
CA GLU A 41 -23.67 -0.25 8.17
C GLU A 41 -24.16 -0.15 9.62
N ALA A 42 -24.08 0.99 10.22
CA ALA A 42 -24.33 1.12 11.66
C ALA A 42 -25.12 2.37 12.06
N GLY A 43 -26.18 2.69 11.38
CA GLY A 43 -26.98 3.91 11.60
C GLY A 43 -26.73 4.64 12.94
N GLY A 44 -26.37 5.92 12.89
CA GLY A 44 -26.01 6.71 14.06
C GLY A 44 -24.51 6.62 14.44
N SER A 45 -24.18 6.58 15.73
CA SER A 45 -22.83 6.55 16.24
C SER A 45 -22.12 5.20 16.09
N GLY A 46 -20.79 5.21 15.97
CA GLY A 46 -19.94 4.02 16.07
C GLY A 46 -19.78 3.46 17.48
N PHE A 47 -20.24 4.20 18.50
CA PHE A 47 -20.21 3.76 19.90
C PHE A 47 -21.62 3.43 20.42
N ASP A 48 -21.69 2.52 21.38
CA ASP A 48 -22.90 2.20 22.15
C ASP A 48 -23.14 3.20 23.29
N ALA A 49 -24.20 3.00 24.05
CA ALA A 49 -24.57 3.86 25.18
C ALA A 49 -23.54 3.84 26.33
N GLN A 50 -22.66 2.83 26.38
CA GLN A 50 -21.59 2.70 27.36
C GLN A 50 -20.26 3.30 26.89
N GLY A 51 -20.20 3.86 25.67
CA GLY A 51 -18.99 4.41 25.08
C GLY A 51 -18.03 3.33 24.53
N ARG A 52 -18.53 2.12 24.29
CA ARG A 52 -17.76 1.04 23.66
C ARG A 52 -18.04 1.04 22.15
N PRO A 53 -17.08 0.67 21.27
CA PRO A 53 -17.35 0.49 19.86
C PRO A 53 -18.58 -0.42 19.65
N LYS A 54 -19.50 -0.07 18.76
CA LYS A 54 -20.54 -1.03 18.35
C LYS A 54 -19.87 -2.28 17.84
N MET A 55 -20.34 -3.45 18.26
CA MET A 55 -19.67 -4.70 17.96
C MET A 55 -20.68 -5.84 17.80
N LEU A 56 -20.45 -6.68 16.80
CA LEU A 56 -21.19 -7.92 16.58
C LEU A 56 -20.21 -9.10 16.58
N PHE A 57 -20.34 -10.00 17.55
CA PHE A 57 -19.51 -11.21 17.60
C PHE A 57 -20.09 -12.30 16.67
N GLU A 58 -19.22 -12.84 15.81
CA GLU A 58 -19.55 -13.81 14.75
C GLU A 58 -19.02 -15.22 15.08
N PRO A 59 -19.84 -16.11 15.65
CA PRO A 59 -19.41 -17.44 16.07
C PRO A 59 -18.82 -18.31 14.96
N HIS A 60 -19.27 -18.15 13.70
CA HIS A 60 -18.75 -18.91 12.56
C HIS A 60 -17.36 -18.39 12.15
N VAL A 61 -17.07 -17.09 12.35
CA VAL A 61 -15.75 -16.51 12.17
C VAL A 61 -14.82 -16.96 13.29
N PHE A 62 -15.32 -17.02 14.53
CA PHE A 62 -14.55 -17.57 15.64
C PHE A 62 -14.14 -19.03 15.39
N TYR A 63 -15.07 -19.84 14.87
CA TYR A 63 -14.79 -21.22 14.51
C TYR A 63 -13.62 -21.34 13.50
N ARG A 64 -13.60 -20.53 12.43
CA ARG A 64 -12.55 -20.60 11.41
C ARG A 64 -11.20 -20.08 11.88
N ASN A 65 -11.20 -19.17 12.86
CA ASN A 65 -9.97 -18.63 13.45
C ASN A 65 -9.37 -19.51 14.56
N LEU A 66 -10.06 -20.60 14.93
CA LEU A 66 -9.59 -21.55 15.94
C LEU A 66 -9.15 -22.88 15.33
N SER A 67 -8.33 -23.63 16.05
CA SER A 67 -7.93 -25.01 15.72
C SER A 67 -7.78 -25.87 16.98
N GLY A 68 -7.75 -27.19 16.81
CA GLY A 68 -7.50 -28.13 17.91
C GLY A 68 -8.39 -27.93 19.14
N ALA A 69 -7.82 -28.07 20.32
CA ALA A 69 -8.53 -28.01 21.60
C ALA A 69 -9.31 -26.72 21.85
N ASP A 70 -8.81 -25.57 21.35
CA ASP A 70 -9.51 -24.29 21.48
C ASP A 70 -10.83 -24.28 20.69
N ARG A 71 -10.81 -24.82 19.47
CA ARG A 71 -12.02 -24.98 18.65
C ARG A 71 -13.02 -25.91 19.32
N ASP A 72 -12.56 -27.07 19.80
CA ASP A 72 -13.42 -28.06 20.45
C ASP A 72 -14.09 -27.46 21.70
N ARG A 73 -13.34 -26.74 22.52
CA ARG A 73 -13.83 -26.02 23.71
C ARG A 73 -14.86 -24.96 23.34
N ALA A 74 -14.57 -24.16 22.30
CA ALA A 74 -15.50 -23.12 21.85
C ALA A 74 -16.81 -23.69 21.31
N VAL A 75 -16.74 -24.80 20.58
CA VAL A 75 -17.94 -25.53 20.09
C VAL A 75 -18.74 -26.11 21.24
N ALA A 76 -18.10 -26.76 22.22
CA ALA A 76 -18.76 -27.32 23.41
C ALA A 76 -19.48 -26.24 24.23
N GLN A 77 -18.95 -25.03 24.27
CA GLN A 77 -19.56 -23.88 24.97
C GLN A 77 -20.61 -23.14 24.13
N GLY A 78 -20.87 -23.54 22.87
CA GLY A 78 -21.79 -22.87 21.97
C GLY A 78 -21.33 -21.51 21.46
N LEU A 79 -20.02 -21.21 21.60
CA LEU A 79 -19.41 -19.96 21.16
C LEU A 79 -18.93 -20.01 19.71
N ALA A 80 -18.79 -21.20 19.14
CA ALA A 80 -18.31 -21.41 17.78
C ALA A 80 -19.11 -22.49 17.05
N TYR A 81 -19.35 -22.27 15.75
CA TYR A 81 -19.99 -23.26 14.85
C TYR A 81 -19.53 -23.03 13.40
N PRO A 82 -19.51 -24.08 12.55
CA PRO A 82 -18.82 -24.01 11.25
C PRO A 82 -19.53 -23.17 10.17
N LYS A 83 -20.83 -22.90 10.33
CA LYS A 83 -21.62 -22.17 9.31
C LYS A 83 -22.41 -21.04 9.96
N TRP A 84 -22.56 -19.94 9.23
CA TRP A 84 -23.43 -18.84 9.64
C TRP A 84 -24.87 -19.34 9.96
N ARG A 85 -25.45 -18.78 11.00
CA ARG A 85 -26.84 -19.11 11.44
C ARG A 85 -27.61 -17.82 11.69
N SER A 86 -28.79 -17.68 11.11
CA SER A 86 -29.66 -16.54 11.39
C SER A 86 -30.24 -16.62 12.81
N GLY A 87 -30.56 -15.47 13.41
CA GLY A 87 -31.38 -15.36 14.63
C GLY A 87 -30.63 -15.60 15.96
N ASN A 88 -29.32 -15.76 15.98
CA ASN A 88 -28.57 -16.06 17.21
C ASN A 88 -27.66 -14.93 17.65
N TYR A 89 -28.06 -13.68 17.42
CA TYR A 89 -27.28 -12.51 17.78
C TYR A 89 -27.96 -11.73 18.91
N PRO A 90 -27.35 -11.66 20.11
CA PRO A 90 -27.84 -10.85 21.21
C PRO A 90 -27.68 -9.36 20.90
N SER A 91 -28.52 -8.53 21.51
CA SER A 91 -28.40 -7.06 21.39
C SER A 91 -27.11 -6.50 21.96
N ASP A 92 -26.52 -7.17 22.96
CA ASP A 92 -25.16 -6.92 23.45
C ASP A 92 -24.31 -8.17 23.26
N SER A 93 -23.38 -8.11 22.33
CA SER A 93 -22.44 -9.19 22.01
C SER A 93 -21.19 -9.22 22.92
N TYR A 94 -20.94 -8.21 23.72
CA TYR A 94 -19.75 -8.14 24.59
C TYR A 94 -19.63 -9.27 25.62
N PRO A 95 -20.71 -9.71 26.28
CA PRO A 95 -20.60 -10.87 27.17
C PRO A 95 -20.11 -12.13 26.46
N ARG A 96 -20.58 -12.38 25.24
CA ARG A 96 -20.15 -13.50 24.41
C ARG A 96 -18.70 -13.35 23.97
N LEU A 97 -18.30 -12.16 23.55
CA LEU A 97 -16.90 -11.85 23.20
C LEU A 97 -15.96 -12.15 24.36
N ARG A 98 -16.29 -11.68 25.57
CA ARG A 98 -15.46 -11.94 26.77
C ARG A 98 -15.31 -13.44 27.05
N GLN A 99 -16.36 -14.22 26.92
CA GLN A 99 -16.30 -15.69 27.05
C GLN A 99 -15.37 -16.30 25.98
N ALA A 100 -15.46 -15.84 24.73
CA ALA A 100 -14.62 -16.29 23.65
C ALA A 100 -13.15 -15.92 23.89
N MET A 101 -12.88 -14.72 24.42
CA MET A 101 -11.50 -14.25 24.73
C MET A 101 -10.81 -15.12 25.81
N VAL A 102 -11.54 -15.73 26.73
CA VAL A 102 -10.98 -16.70 27.71
C VAL A 102 -10.42 -17.94 27.01
N ILE A 103 -10.94 -18.29 25.83
CA ILE A 103 -10.46 -19.41 25.04
C ILE A 103 -9.25 -18.96 24.20
N ASN A 104 -9.43 -17.90 23.42
CA ASN A 104 -8.40 -17.33 22.56
C ASN A 104 -8.73 -15.86 22.25
N ALA A 105 -7.99 -14.94 22.86
CA ALA A 105 -8.29 -13.52 22.79
C ALA A 105 -8.15 -12.97 21.37
N GLU A 106 -7.07 -13.32 20.66
CA GLU A 106 -6.83 -12.85 19.30
C GLU A 106 -7.90 -13.35 18.33
N ALA A 107 -8.20 -14.64 18.34
CA ALA A 107 -9.25 -15.23 17.51
C ALA A 107 -10.64 -14.65 17.81
N ALA A 108 -10.92 -14.34 19.08
CA ALA A 108 -12.18 -13.73 19.48
C ALA A 108 -12.33 -12.30 18.94
N LEU A 109 -11.29 -11.47 19.02
CA LEU A 109 -11.30 -10.11 18.47
C LEU A 109 -11.38 -10.12 16.93
N LYS A 110 -10.67 -11.05 16.28
CA LYS A 110 -10.75 -11.28 14.82
C LYS A 110 -12.18 -11.68 14.39
N ALA A 111 -12.92 -12.34 15.25
CA ALA A 111 -14.26 -12.85 14.98
C ALA A 111 -15.39 -11.87 15.30
N ALA A 112 -15.08 -10.62 15.52
CA ALA A 112 -16.08 -9.59 15.74
C ALA A 112 -16.01 -8.51 14.67
N SER A 113 -17.18 -7.98 14.28
CA SER A 113 -17.30 -6.79 13.44
C SER A 113 -17.35 -5.56 14.33
N TRP A 114 -16.54 -4.53 14.01
CA TRP A 114 -16.26 -3.42 14.90
C TRP A 114 -16.63 -2.06 14.33
N GLY A 115 -17.09 -1.19 15.21
CA GLY A 115 -17.22 0.25 14.97
C GLY A 115 -18.34 0.61 14.00
N ARG A 116 -18.24 1.80 13.44
CA ARG A 116 -19.27 2.37 12.55
C ARG A 116 -19.33 1.67 11.19
N GLY A 117 -18.19 1.19 10.70
CA GLY A 117 -18.10 0.46 9.43
C GLY A 117 -18.34 -1.04 9.55
N GLN A 118 -18.58 -1.56 10.76
CA GLN A 118 -18.70 -2.99 11.01
C GLN A 118 -17.58 -3.82 10.38
N ILE A 119 -16.34 -3.29 10.45
CA ILE A 119 -15.15 -3.95 9.90
C ILE A 119 -14.86 -5.20 10.74
N LEU A 120 -14.82 -6.35 10.07
CA LEU A 120 -14.50 -7.62 10.71
C LEU A 120 -13.03 -7.61 11.21
N GLY A 121 -12.81 -7.98 12.46
CA GLY A 121 -11.50 -7.92 13.10
C GLY A 121 -10.39 -8.66 12.36
N GLU A 122 -10.69 -9.76 11.66
CA GLU A 122 -9.70 -10.46 10.84
C GLU A 122 -9.14 -9.62 9.66
N ASN A 123 -9.82 -8.52 9.31
CA ASN A 123 -9.40 -7.59 8.28
C ASN A 123 -8.40 -6.52 8.78
N PHE A 124 -7.94 -6.59 10.02
CA PHE A 124 -7.05 -5.59 10.61
C PHE A 124 -5.85 -5.25 9.72
N GLY A 125 -5.24 -6.25 9.09
CA GLY A 125 -4.05 -6.07 8.25
C GLY A 125 -4.32 -5.28 6.97
N ILE A 126 -5.46 -5.51 6.30
CA ILE A 126 -5.84 -4.75 5.11
C ILE A 126 -6.36 -3.34 5.45
N CYS A 127 -6.79 -3.12 6.70
CA CYS A 127 -7.11 -1.81 7.24
C CYS A 127 -5.88 -1.13 7.90
N ASN A 128 -4.68 -1.64 7.60
CA ASN A 128 -3.38 -1.07 7.97
C ASN A 128 -3.07 -1.03 9.48
N PHE A 129 -3.62 -1.93 10.26
CA PHE A 129 -3.23 -2.14 11.65
C PHE A 129 -2.23 -3.30 11.75
N ALA A 130 -1.24 -3.19 12.64
CA ALA A 130 -0.25 -4.24 12.85
C ALA A 130 -0.84 -5.47 13.57
N SER A 131 -1.94 -5.29 14.30
CA SER A 131 -2.65 -6.37 14.98
C SER A 131 -4.13 -6.03 15.17
N VAL A 132 -4.97 -7.06 15.42
CA VAL A 132 -6.36 -6.85 15.79
C VAL A 132 -6.50 -6.11 17.13
N PHE A 133 -5.54 -6.26 18.03
CA PHE A 133 -5.49 -5.53 19.31
C PHE A 133 -5.32 -4.03 19.07
N GLU A 134 -4.42 -3.64 18.19
CA GLU A 134 -4.21 -2.24 17.80
C GLU A 134 -5.48 -1.66 17.15
N MET A 135 -6.09 -2.39 16.21
CA MET A 135 -7.33 -1.96 15.56
C MET A 135 -8.43 -1.70 16.59
N VAL A 136 -8.65 -2.64 17.51
CA VAL A 136 -9.70 -2.51 18.54
C VAL A 136 -9.40 -1.36 19.49
N GLN A 137 -8.13 -1.17 19.88
CA GLN A 137 -7.73 -0.03 20.71
C GLN A 137 -7.99 1.30 19.99
N ALA A 138 -7.60 1.41 18.73
CA ALA A 138 -7.86 2.59 17.91
C ALA A 138 -9.36 2.89 17.79
N PHE A 139 -10.18 1.86 17.62
CA PHE A 139 -11.63 1.98 17.55
C PHE A 139 -12.28 2.34 18.89
N MET A 140 -11.67 1.97 20.02
CA MET A 140 -12.12 2.43 21.34
C MET A 140 -11.90 3.92 21.54
N ASP A 141 -10.87 4.46 20.90
CA ASP A 141 -10.43 5.84 21.14
C ASP A 141 -11.11 6.84 20.19
N ASP A 142 -11.31 6.51 18.90
CA ASP A 142 -11.67 7.51 17.89
C ASP A 142 -12.61 6.95 16.81
N GLU A 143 -13.77 7.59 16.61
CA GLU A 143 -14.76 7.22 15.59
C GLU A 143 -14.27 7.52 14.17
N ALA A 144 -13.38 8.50 13.96
CA ALA A 144 -12.81 8.79 12.66
C ALA A 144 -11.99 7.60 12.13
N LEU A 145 -11.33 6.83 13.02
CA LEU A 145 -10.60 5.63 12.65
C LEU A 145 -11.52 4.48 12.22
N HIS A 146 -12.78 4.45 12.68
CA HIS A 146 -13.79 3.50 12.14
C HIS A 146 -14.07 3.78 10.67
N ILE A 147 -14.16 5.07 10.29
CA ILE A 147 -14.45 5.48 8.92
C ILE A 147 -13.19 5.30 8.05
N GLN A 148 -12.02 5.65 8.58
CA GLN A 148 -10.76 5.42 7.88
C GLN A 148 -10.58 3.94 7.52
N ALA A 149 -10.89 3.03 8.45
CA ALA A 149 -10.80 1.59 8.18
C ALA A 149 -11.82 1.12 7.11
N MET A 150 -12.98 1.78 6.99
CA MET A 150 -13.91 1.52 5.87
C MET A 150 -13.28 1.88 4.53
N ILE A 151 -12.64 3.04 4.45
CA ILE A 151 -11.96 3.50 3.23
C ILE A 151 -10.76 2.60 2.92
N ASP A 152 -9.97 2.22 3.91
CA ASP A 152 -8.86 1.29 3.73
C ASP A 152 -9.33 -0.08 3.21
N PHE A 153 -10.44 -0.58 3.73
CA PHE A 153 -11.06 -1.81 3.24
C PHE A 153 -11.50 -1.68 1.77
N ILE A 154 -12.09 -0.55 1.39
CA ILE A 154 -12.52 -0.24 0.01
C ILE A 154 -11.30 -0.24 -0.93
N ILE A 155 -10.21 0.44 -0.55
CA ILE A 155 -8.95 0.49 -1.30
C ILE A 155 -8.36 -0.91 -1.46
N ALA A 156 -8.23 -1.65 -0.36
CA ALA A 156 -7.61 -2.97 -0.35
C ALA A 156 -8.35 -3.99 -1.23
N ASN A 157 -9.64 -3.79 -1.44
CA ASN A 157 -10.48 -4.62 -2.29
C ASN A 157 -10.67 -4.06 -3.72
N ASN A 158 -10.00 -2.95 -4.06
CA ASN A 158 -10.04 -2.29 -5.37
C ASN A 158 -11.47 -1.95 -5.82
N ILE A 159 -12.29 -1.41 -4.93
CA ILE A 159 -13.67 -0.97 -5.21
C ILE A 159 -13.88 0.54 -4.99
N ASP A 160 -12.82 1.30 -4.85
CA ASP A 160 -12.84 2.75 -4.76
C ASP A 160 -13.37 3.38 -6.07
N ASP A 161 -12.96 2.85 -7.25
CA ASP A 161 -13.51 3.24 -8.55
C ASP A 161 -15.00 2.91 -8.68
N ASP A 162 -15.44 1.78 -8.12
CA ASP A 162 -16.84 1.39 -8.09
C ASP A 162 -17.67 2.34 -7.21
N LEU A 163 -17.11 2.76 -6.08
CA LEU A 163 -17.75 3.72 -5.19
C LEU A 163 -17.88 5.09 -5.86
N ARG A 164 -16.81 5.64 -6.44
CA ARG A 164 -16.83 6.89 -7.21
C ARG A 164 -17.81 6.87 -8.38
N ALA A 165 -17.92 5.72 -9.05
CA ALA A 165 -18.84 5.54 -10.17
C ALA A 165 -20.26 5.13 -9.75
N HIS A 166 -20.55 5.08 -8.44
CA HIS A 166 -21.83 4.67 -7.85
C HIS A 166 -22.32 3.30 -8.33
N ARG A 167 -21.38 2.35 -8.58
CA ARG A 167 -21.69 0.97 -8.93
C ARG A 167 -22.06 0.18 -7.67
N TRP A 168 -23.20 0.55 -7.07
CA TRP A 168 -23.62 0.10 -5.75
C TRP A 168 -23.72 -1.41 -5.60
N GLU A 169 -24.02 -2.14 -6.66
CA GLU A 169 -24.08 -3.61 -6.63
C GLU A 169 -22.69 -4.22 -6.42
N THR A 170 -21.65 -3.71 -7.09
CA THR A 170 -20.29 -4.16 -6.91
C THR A 170 -19.79 -3.83 -5.50
N VAL A 171 -20.01 -2.59 -5.05
CA VAL A 171 -19.65 -2.15 -3.70
C VAL A 171 -20.33 -3.05 -2.66
N ALA A 172 -21.65 -3.25 -2.77
CA ALA A 172 -22.42 -4.08 -1.84
C ALA A 172 -21.92 -5.53 -1.80
N ARG A 173 -21.65 -6.12 -2.96
CA ARG A 173 -21.19 -7.50 -3.09
C ARG A 173 -19.82 -7.72 -2.42
N VAL A 174 -18.91 -6.80 -2.58
CA VAL A 174 -17.55 -6.90 -2.02
C VAL A 174 -17.55 -6.55 -0.54
N TYR A 175 -18.23 -5.47 -0.16
CA TYR A 175 -18.25 -4.98 1.22
C TYR A 175 -19.05 -5.92 2.15
N ASN A 176 -20.26 -6.30 1.75
CA ASN A 176 -21.19 -7.12 2.56
C ASN A 176 -21.13 -8.62 2.25
N GLY A 177 -20.37 -9.01 1.21
CA GLY A 177 -20.25 -10.41 0.79
C GLY A 177 -21.45 -10.91 -0.01
N PRO A 178 -21.51 -12.23 -0.30
CA PRO A 178 -22.48 -12.83 -1.23
C PRO A 178 -23.94 -12.72 -0.77
N GLY A 179 -24.19 -12.41 0.51
CA GLY A 179 -25.52 -12.21 1.07
C GLY A 179 -26.15 -10.84 0.80
N TYR A 180 -25.43 -9.90 0.16
CA TYR A 180 -25.87 -8.51 -0.02
C TYR A 180 -27.26 -8.34 -0.64
N ALA A 181 -27.62 -9.22 -1.57
CA ALA A 181 -28.90 -9.15 -2.28
C ALA A 181 -30.10 -9.53 -1.40
N VAL A 182 -29.92 -10.44 -0.42
CA VAL A 182 -30.97 -10.92 0.48
C VAL A 182 -31.58 -9.78 1.30
N HIS A 183 -30.74 -8.82 1.70
CA HIS A 183 -31.12 -7.66 2.50
C HIS A 183 -31.18 -6.36 1.68
N ASN A 184 -31.21 -6.48 0.34
CA ASN A 184 -31.23 -5.33 -0.58
C ASN A 184 -30.17 -4.27 -0.24
N TYR A 185 -28.95 -4.71 0.09
CA TYR A 185 -27.90 -3.83 0.57
C TYR A 185 -27.52 -2.74 -0.45
N HIS A 186 -27.40 -3.11 -1.72
CA HIS A 186 -27.12 -2.17 -2.81
C HIS A 186 -28.22 -1.10 -2.98
N GLY A 187 -29.49 -1.51 -2.88
CA GLY A 187 -30.62 -0.57 -2.95
C GLY A 187 -30.67 0.38 -1.75
N ARG A 188 -30.26 -0.09 -0.57
CA ARG A 188 -30.13 0.75 0.63
C ARG A 188 -28.99 1.76 0.47
N LEU A 189 -27.83 1.36 -0.08
CA LEU A 189 -26.74 2.28 -0.40
C LEU A 189 -27.18 3.36 -1.37
N GLU A 190 -27.82 2.98 -2.47
CA GLU A 190 -28.33 3.93 -3.46
C GLU A 190 -29.36 4.89 -2.85
N ALA A 191 -30.26 4.41 -2.03
CA ALA A 191 -31.27 5.23 -1.37
C ALA A 191 -30.63 6.21 -0.37
N ALA A 192 -29.66 5.76 0.41
CA ALA A 192 -28.89 6.59 1.33
C ALA A 192 -28.09 7.68 0.58
N TYR A 193 -27.39 7.31 -0.49
CA TYR A 193 -26.68 8.27 -1.34
C TYR A 193 -27.63 9.34 -1.91
N ARG A 194 -28.79 8.94 -2.46
CA ARG A 194 -29.80 9.90 -2.97
C ARG A 194 -30.29 10.87 -1.91
N LYS A 195 -30.36 10.45 -0.66
CA LYS A 195 -30.71 11.30 0.48
C LYS A 195 -29.61 12.31 0.77
N TRP A 196 -28.35 11.86 0.82
CA TRP A 196 -27.21 12.69 1.21
C TRP A 196 -26.74 13.63 0.12
N ARG A 197 -26.75 13.24 -1.16
CA ARG A 197 -26.33 14.08 -2.29
C ARG A 197 -27.06 15.42 -2.45
N GLY A 198 -28.13 15.63 -1.71
CA GLY A 198 -28.85 16.90 -1.66
C GLY A 198 -28.23 17.89 -0.68
N ILE A 199 -27.27 17.49 0.12
CA ILE A 199 -26.53 18.30 1.06
C ILE A 199 -25.23 18.71 0.36
N ARG A 200 -24.93 20.01 0.42
CA ARG A 200 -23.68 20.51 -0.17
C ARG A 200 -22.51 19.98 0.64
N ASP A 201 -21.54 19.38 -0.05
CA ASP A 201 -20.29 18.95 0.58
C ASP A 201 -19.59 20.09 1.31
N THR A 202 -19.06 19.78 2.48
CA THR A 202 -18.18 20.67 3.21
C THR A 202 -16.89 20.84 2.40
N ALA A 203 -16.58 22.07 2.02
CA ALA A 203 -15.33 22.33 1.33
C ALA A 203 -14.17 22.11 2.31
N TRP A 204 -13.54 20.95 2.22
CA TRP A 204 -12.30 20.68 2.91
C TRP A 204 -11.14 20.98 1.98
N VAL A 205 -10.44 22.07 2.26
CA VAL A 205 -9.20 22.46 1.59
C VAL A 205 -8.13 22.47 2.65
N PRO A 206 -7.04 21.73 2.47
CA PRO A 206 -5.91 21.82 3.39
C PRO A 206 -5.30 23.23 3.27
N ASP A 207 -5.65 24.11 4.16
CA ASP A 207 -5.05 25.43 4.25
C ASP A 207 -4.29 25.58 5.57
N GLY A 208 -2.98 25.59 5.49
CA GLY A 208 -2.09 26.06 6.54
C GLY A 208 -2.15 25.35 7.89
N VAL A 209 -1.25 25.67 8.73
CA VAL A 209 -0.69 25.08 9.96
C VAL A 209 -1.66 24.48 11.02
N ASN A 210 -2.96 24.61 10.88
CA ASN A 210 -3.95 24.13 11.87
C ASN A 210 -4.96 23.09 11.32
N VAL A 211 -4.75 22.57 10.12
CA VAL A 211 -5.64 21.55 9.55
C VAL A 211 -5.11 20.17 9.86
N LEU A 212 -5.97 19.30 10.37
CA LEU A 212 -5.68 17.88 10.52
C LEU A 212 -5.71 17.22 9.15
N TYR A 213 -4.54 16.92 8.58
CA TYR A 213 -4.44 16.14 7.36
C TYR A 213 -4.72 14.67 7.66
N PRO A 214 -5.37 13.93 6.75
CA PRO A 214 -5.54 12.49 6.92
C PRO A 214 -4.19 11.79 6.90
N VAL A 215 -4.11 10.67 7.60
CA VAL A 215 -2.95 9.80 7.51
C VAL A 215 -2.96 9.15 6.13
N LEU A 216 -1.99 9.51 5.28
CA LEU A 216 -1.81 8.88 3.97
C LEU A 216 -0.76 7.77 4.04
N ARG A 217 -1.03 6.69 3.30
CA ARG A 217 -0.18 5.49 3.29
C ARG A 217 -0.32 4.73 1.98
N ARG A 218 0.52 3.73 1.80
CA ARG A 218 0.52 2.92 0.58
C ARG A 218 -0.87 2.36 0.26
N GLY A 219 -1.30 2.53 -0.98
CA GLY A 219 -2.61 2.15 -1.48
C GLY A 219 -3.63 3.30 -1.51
N HIS A 220 -3.36 4.42 -0.82
CA HIS A 220 -4.18 5.62 -0.97
C HIS A 220 -3.94 6.29 -2.31
N SER A 221 -4.96 6.97 -2.85
CA SER A 221 -4.86 7.72 -4.11
C SER A 221 -5.70 9.01 -4.05
N GLY A 222 -5.43 9.92 -4.99
CA GLY A 222 -6.19 11.15 -5.16
C GLY A 222 -5.38 12.42 -4.92
N PHE A 223 -6.10 13.55 -4.85
CA PHE A 223 -5.51 14.89 -4.78
C PHE A 223 -4.53 15.08 -3.60
N LEU A 224 -4.85 14.52 -2.42
CA LEU A 224 -3.97 14.67 -1.26
C LEU A 224 -2.66 13.90 -1.38
N VAL A 225 -2.70 12.75 -2.04
CA VAL A 225 -1.47 12.01 -2.34
C VAL A 225 -0.64 12.77 -3.36
N GLN A 226 -1.27 13.36 -4.38
CA GLN A 226 -0.58 14.22 -5.33
C GLN A 226 0.05 15.43 -4.64
N HIS A 227 -0.67 16.09 -3.75
CA HIS A 227 -0.16 17.22 -2.96
C HIS A 227 1.01 16.81 -2.07
N LEU A 228 0.93 15.64 -1.40
CA LEU A 228 2.05 15.06 -0.65
C LEU A 228 3.28 14.83 -1.55
N GLN A 229 3.07 14.26 -2.73
CA GLN A 229 4.13 14.02 -3.71
C GLN A 229 4.77 15.33 -4.17
N GLU A 230 3.98 16.37 -4.40
CA GLU A 230 4.46 17.71 -4.77
C GLU A 230 5.33 18.32 -3.66
N LEU A 231 4.89 18.25 -2.40
CA LEU A 231 5.64 18.75 -1.25
C LEU A 231 6.95 17.99 -1.05
N LEU A 232 6.93 16.67 -1.11
CA LEU A 232 8.14 15.84 -1.00
C LEU A 232 9.10 16.11 -2.17
N HIS A 233 8.57 16.26 -3.38
CA HIS A 233 9.37 16.59 -4.55
C HIS A 233 10.01 17.97 -4.43
N ALA A 234 9.25 18.97 -3.98
CA ALA A 234 9.77 20.33 -3.72
C ALA A 234 10.87 20.34 -2.65
N ALA A 235 10.80 19.42 -1.68
CA ALA A 235 11.82 19.20 -0.66
C ALA A 235 12.97 18.28 -1.13
N ASN A 236 13.06 17.98 -2.43
CA ASN A 236 14.07 17.11 -3.07
C ASN A 236 14.06 15.64 -2.60
N TYR A 237 12.90 15.12 -2.16
CA TYR A 237 12.72 13.68 -1.93
C TYR A 237 12.14 13.01 -3.16
N PRO A 238 12.74 11.90 -3.65
CA PRO A 238 12.32 11.26 -4.90
C PRO A 238 11.01 10.49 -4.71
N VAL A 239 9.92 11.02 -5.22
CA VAL A 239 8.59 10.39 -5.17
C VAL A 239 8.26 9.54 -6.40
N GLY A 240 9.14 9.53 -7.41
CA GLY A 240 8.85 8.95 -8.71
C GLY A 240 7.94 9.86 -9.54
N ARG A 241 6.83 9.33 -10.03
CA ARG A 241 5.83 10.15 -10.73
C ARG A 241 4.93 10.85 -9.71
N ILE A 242 4.55 12.08 -10.01
CA ILE A 242 3.49 12.80 -9.29
C ILE A 242 2.18 12.42 -9.99
N ASP A 243 1.56 11.37 -9.56
CA ASP A 243 0.39 10.74 -10.21
C ASP A 243 -0.81 10.61 -9.27
N GLY A 244 -0.66 11.02 -8.03
CA GLY A 244 -1.69 10.90 -7.02
C GLY A 244 -1.84 9.48 -6.46
N ASP A 245 -0.91 8.55 -6.75
CA ASP A 245 -0.92 7.20 -6.19
C ASP A 245 0.18 7.04 -5.14
N PHE A 246 -0.20 6.66 -3.92
CA PHE A 246 0.76 6.39 -2.84
C PHE A 246 1.40 5.02 -3.04
N GLY A 247 2.34 4.95 -3.98
CA GLY A 247 3.10 3.74 -4.30
C GLY A 247 4.35 3.54 -3.45
N GLY A 248 5.18 2.57 -3.87
CA GLY A 248 6.44 2.27 -3.19
C GLY A 248 7.44 3.44 -3.18
N ALA A 249 7.50 4.24 -4.26
CA ALA A 249 8.37 5.41 -4.35
C ALA A 249 7.95 6.51 -3.37
N THR A 250 6.65 6.80 -3.30
CA THR A 250 6.09 7.77 -2.35
C THR A 250 6.35 7.34 -0.90
N ALA A 251 6.14 6.04 -0.57
CA ALA A 251 6.43 5.51 0.75
C ALA A 251 7.92 5.64 1.12
N ALA A 252 8.82 5.35 0.18
CA ALA A 252 10.27 5.50 0.40
C ALA A 252 10.66 6.97 0.62
N ALA A 253 10.06 7.90 -0.11
CA ALA A 253 10.27 9.33 0.07
C ALA A 253 9.81 9.81 1.45
N VAL A 254 8.62 9.36 1.91
CA VAL A 254 8.12 9.66 3.26
C VAL A 254 9.05 9.11 4.34
N LEU A 255 9.50 7.85 4.22
CA LEU A 255 10.45 7.26 5.17
C LEU A 255 11.75 8.08 5.27
N SER A 256 12.30 8.48 4.12
CA SER A 256 13.51 9.29 4.09
C SER A 256 13.31 10.67 4.69
N PHE A 257 12.18 11.31 4.40
CA PHE A 257 11.81 12.59 4.99
C PHE A 257 11.69 12.49 6.52
N GLN A 258 10.98 11.48 7.02
CA GLN A 258 10.81 11.25 8.44
C GLN A 258 12.13 11.03 9.17
N GLU A 259 13.02 10.23 8.59
CA GLU A 259 14.36 9.98 9.14
C GLU A 259 15.19 11.26 9.25
N ASP A 260 15.22 12.09 8.18
CA ASP A 260 15.99 13.33 8.13
C ASP A 260 15.47 14.40 9.08
N HIS A 261 14.17 14.37 9.39
CA HIS A 261 13.53 15.34 10.28
C HIS A 261 13.33 14.82 11.71
N GLY A 262 13.90 13.63 12.04
CA GLY A 262 13.80 13.06 13.39
C GLY A 262 12.37 12.69 13.80
N LEU A 263 11.51 12.39 12.83
CA LEU A 263 10.12 11.97 13.06
C LEU A 263 10.04 10.45 13.26
N GLY A 264 8.88 9.96 13.68
CA GLY A 264 8.60 8.53 13.68
C GLY A 264 8.68 7.97 12.25
N VAL A 265 9.59 7.00 12.00
CA VAL A 265 9.85 6.44 10.65
C VAL A 265 8.81 5.36 10.35
N THR A 266 7.60 5.78 9.98
CA THR A 266 6.45 4.89 9.75
C THR A 266 6.19 4.61 8.27
N GLY A 267 6.68 5.47 7.38
CA GLY A 267 6.34 5.44 5.95
C GLY A 267 4.92 5.93 5.63
N MET A 268 4.22 6.45 6.63
CA MET A 268 2.90 7.06 6.52
C MET A 268 3.02 8.57 6.69
N ALA A 269 2.31 9.36 5.87
CA ALA A 269 2.22 10.80 6.08
C ALA A 269 1.17 11.07 7.17
N ASP A 270 1.61 11.01 8.41
CA ASP A 270 0.85 11.35 9.61
C ASP A 270 0.93 12.85 9.93
N GLN A 271 0.22 13.31 10.95
CA GLN A 271 0.17 14.72 11.30
C GLN A 271 1.55 15.36 11.55
N PRO A 272 2.50 14.72 12.26
CA PRO A 272 3.86 15.22 12.40
C PRO A 272 4.56 15.39 11.05
N THR A 273 4.40 14.43 10.14
CA THR A 273 4.97 14.46 8.79
C THR A 273 4.39 15.63 7.97
N TRP A 274 3.07 15.79 7.98
CA TRP A 274 2.40 16.90 7.30
C TRP A 274 2.84 18.25 7.86
N THR A 275 2.88 18.39 9.18
CA THR A 275 3.32 19.62 9.84
C THR A 275 4.74 20.01 9.42
N ALA A 276 5.65 19.06 9.39
CA ALA A 276 7.03 19.28 8.97
C ALA A 276 7.13 19.69 7.49
N LEU A 277 6.40 19.01 6.60
CA LEU A 277 6.37 19.34 5.17
C LEU A 277 5.81 20.77 4.91
N LEU A 278 4.70 21.11 5.55
CA LEU A 278 3.99 22.38 5.35
C LEU A 278 4.71 23.57 6.00
N SER A 279 5.50 23.34 7.05
CA SER A 279 6.33 24.40 7.66
C SER A 279 7.56 24.78 6.83
N GLY A 280 7.66 24.29 5.59
CA GLY A 280 8.81 24.50 4.72
C GLY A 280 9.99 23.63 5.14
N GLY A 281 9.67 22.38 5.46
CA GLY A 281 10.65 21.34 5.84
C GLY A 281 11.87 21.41 4.91
N ASN A 282 13.02 21.48 5.53
CA ASN A 282 14.30 21.73 4.88
C ASN A 282 14.54 20.76 3.73
N ASN A 283 15.26 21.24 2.72
CA ASN A 283 15.75 20.44 1.61
C ASN A 283 16.41 19.14 2.12
N ASN A 284 16.27 18.10 1.33
CA ASN A 284 16.91 16.82 1.61
C ASN A 284 18.43 16.99 1.80
N PRO A 285 18.95 16.88 3.03
CA PRO A 285 20.37 17.16 3.33
C PRO A 285 21.31 16.19 2.63
N VAL A 286 20.82 14.96 2.34
CA VAL A 286 21.59 13.96 1.60
C VAL A 286 21.67 14.32 0.13
N ALA A 287 20.58 14.86 -0.44
CA ALA A 287 20.58 15.33 -1.83
C ALA A 287 21.52 16.54 -2.01
N GLU A 288 21.50 17.49 -1.07
CA GLU A 288 22.41 18.63 -1.10
C GLU A 288 23.89 18.20 -1.02
N ALA A 289 24.21 17.30 -0.10
CA ALA A 289 25.56 16.79 0.10
C ALA A 289 26.10 15.98 -1.09
N ARG A 290 25.22 15.43 -1.94
CA ARG A 290 25.55 14.54 -3.06
C ARG A 290 25.23 15.13 -4.43
N ALA A 291 24.84 16.40 -4.50
CA ALA A 291 24.39 17.04 -5.73
C ALA A 291 25.44 16.97 -6.86
N ASP A 292 26.70 17.12 -6.51
CA ASP A 292 27.83 17.14 -7.47
C ASP A 292 28.47 15.75 -7.72
N GLU A 293 27.99 14.70 -7.04
CA GLU A 293 28.55 13.35 -7.21
C GLU A 293 28.27 12.80 -8.60
N THR A 294 29.23 12.05 -9.14
CA THR A 294 29.19 11.47 -10.48
C THR A 294 29.15 9.96 -10.46
N VAL A 295 28.90 9.34 -11.62
CA VAL A 295 29.01 7.88 -11.78
C VAL A 295 30.43 7.39 -11.47
N SER A 296 31.46 8.22 -11.71
CA SER A 296 32.86 7.90 -11.36
C SER A 296 33.06 7.77 -9.86
N ASP A 297 32.48 8.69 -9.10
CA ASP A 297 32.53 8.66 -7.63
C ASP A 297 31.85 7.43 -7.06
N LEU A 298 30.70 7.06 -7.62
CA LEU A 298 29.99 5.82 -7.24
C LEU A 298 30.81 4.56 -7.57
N ARG A 299 31.57 4.58 -8.68
CA ARG A 299 32.43 3.47 -9.07
C ARG A 299 33.62 3.33 -8.10
N GLU A 300 34.25 4.43 -7.73
CA GLU A 300 35.37 4.49 -6.77
C GLU A 300 34.92 4.02 -5.38
N ARG A 301 33.74 4.41 -4.94
CA ARG A 301 33.12 3.94 -3.69
C ARG A 301 32.67 2.47 -3.74
N GLY A 302 32.84 1.81 -4.86
CA GLY A 302 32.58 0.38 -4.96
C GLY A 302 31.13 0.01 -5.25
N SER A 303 30.29 0.94 -5.80
CA SER A 303 28.90 0.65 -6.15
C SER A 303 28.78 -0.60 -7.02
N ARG A 304 28.14 -1.63 -6.45
CA ARG A 304 27.95 -2.92 -7.12
C ARG A 304 27.12 -2.77 -8.39
N THR A 305 26.04 -1.97 -8.34
CA THR A 305 25.16 -1.70 -9.50
C THR A 305 25.91 -1.02 -10.63
N VAL A 306 26.81 -0.04 -10.33
CA VAL A 306 27.61 0.63 -11.35
C VAL A 306 28.63 -0.34 -11.96
N LYS A 307 29.30 -1.16 -11.13
CA LYS A 307 30.27 -2.17 -11.61
C LYS A 307 29.60 -3.23 -12.49
N GLU A 308 28.40 -3.70 -12.11
CA GLU A 308 27.64 -4.66 -12.91
C GLU A 308 27.14 -4.05 -14.24
N ALA A 309 26.75 -2.77 -14.23
CA ALA A 309 26.38 -2.06 -15.45
C ALA A 309 27.61 -1.79 -16.34
N ASP A 310 28.79 -1.50 -15.79
CA ASP A 310 30.04 -1.37 -16.54
C ASP A 310 30.41 -2.69 -17.22
N ALA A 311 30.35 -3.81 -16.50
CA ALA A 311 30.61 -5.14 -17.06
C ALA A 311 29.63 -5.49 -18.19
N THR A 312 28.34 -5.17 -18.00
CA THR A 312 27.29 -5.37 -19.00
C THR A 312 27.52 -4.49 -20.23
N GLN A 313 27.99 -3.24 -20.04
CA GLN A 313 28.30 -2.33 -21.14
C GLN A 313 29.49 -2.82 -21.96
N ILE A 314 30.53 -3.34 -21.32
CA ILE A 314 31.68 -3.95 -21.99
C ILE A 314 31.24 -5.13 -22.82
N GLY A 315 30.43 -6.04 -22.25
CA GLY A 315 29.87 -7.19 -22.96
C GLY A 315 29.02 -6.80 -24.16
N GLY A 316 28.17 -5.77 -24.03
CA GLY A 316 27.40 -5.21 -25.14
C GLY A 316 28.26 -4.57 -26.22
N GLY A 317 29.33 -3.90 -25.83
CA GLY A 317 30.32 -3.33 -26.75
C GLY A 317 31.07 -4.40 -27.55
N ILE A 318 31.45 -5.51 -26.92
CA ILE A 318 32.06 -6.70 -27.57
C ILE A 318 31.07 -7.30 -28.58
N LEU A 319 29.80 -7.49 -28.22
CA LEU A 319 28.77 -8.00 -29.13
C LEU A 319 28.56 -7.08 -30.34
N ALA A 320 28.52 -5.76 -30.13
CA ALA A 320 28.38 -4.78 -31.20
C ALA A 320 29.61 -4.76 -32.13
N ALA A 321 30.82 -4.82 -31.55
CA ALA A 321 32.08 -4.90 -32.32
C ALA A 321 32.18 -6.21 -33.11
N GLY A 322 31.77 -7.33 -32.55
CA GLY A 322 31.74 -8.63 -33.22
C GLY A 322 30.75 -8.65 -34.40
N GLY A 323 29.63 -7.96 -34.29
CA GLY A 323 28.71 -7.76 -35.42
C GLY A 323 29.34 -6.95 -36.57
N ALA A 324 30.35 -6.12 -36.28
CA ALA A 324 31.06 -5.31 -37.28
C ALA A 324 32.25 -6.04 -37.93
N VAL A 325 32.85 -7.06 -37.32
CA VAL A 325 34.13 -7.69 -37.69
C VAL A 325 33.99 -9.09 -38.30
N GLY A 326 32.81 -9.72 -38.27
CA GLY A 326 32.51 -10.77 -39.23
C GLY A 326 32.57 -12.23 -38.81
N THR A 327 33.08 -12.69 -37.65
CA THR A 327 32.95 -14.11 -37.25
C THR A 327 32.78 -14.32 -35.74
N VAL A 328 31.96 -15.33 -35.36
CA VAL A 328 31.71 -15.71 -33.95
C VAL A 328 33.03 -16.10 -33.23
N ALA A 329 34.00 -16.65 -33.95
CA ALA A 329 35.30 -17.04 -33.39
C ALA A 329 36.12 -15.83 -32.94
N GLU A 330 36.14 -14.73 -33.72
CA GLU A 330 36.86 -13.50 -33.37
C GLU A 330 36.20 -12.75 -32.20
N VAL A 331 34.89 -12.87 -32.05
CA VAL A 331 34.13 -12.31 -30.89
C VAL A 331 34.46 -13.08 -29.60
N LEU A 332 34.59 -14.41 -29.69
CA LEU A 332 34.96 -15.24 -28.55
C LEU A 332 36.42 -15.00 -28.13
N ASP A 333 37.32 -14.83 -29.07
CA ASP A 333 38.72 -14.54 -28.79
C ASP A 333 38.94 -13.14 -28.17
N ALA A 334 38.18 -12.15 -28.64
CA ALA A 334 38.13 -10.80 -28.04
C ALA A 334 37.48 -10.82 -26.61
N ALA A 335 36.52 -11.67 -26.37
CA ALA A 335 35.93 -11.85 -25.05
C ALA A 335 36.83 -12.58 -24.05
N ASP A 336 37.64 -13.54 -24.54
CA ASP A 336 38.61 -14.28 -23.73
C ASP A 336 39.82 -13.46 -23.39
N SER A 337 40.26 -12.55 -24.30
CA SER A 337 41.35 -11.61 -24.06
C SER A 337 40.97 -10.46 -23.08
N ALA A 338 39.70 -10.20 -22.86
CA ALA A 338 39.16 -9.32 -21.78
C ALA A 338 39.05 -10.06 -20.44
N ALA A 339 39.79 -11.13 -20.25
CA ALA A 339 39.67 -12.13 -19.21
C ALA A 339 39.75 -11.60 -17.78
N GLY A 340 38.78 -11.89 -17.04
CA GLY A 340 38.47 -11.62 -15.64
C GLY A 340 36.98 -11.31 -15.41
N GLN A 341 36.25 -10.97 -16.47
CA GLN A 341 34.81 -10.66 -16.41
C GLN A 341 33.99 -11.49 -17.43
N GLY A 342 34.64 -12.45 -18.11
CA GLY A 342 34.10 -13.15 -19.29
C GLY A 342 33.07 -14.25 -19.02
N GLU A 343 33.07 -14.90 -17.85
CA GLU A 343 32.16 -16.03 -17.58
C GLU A 343 30.66 -15.65 -17.70
N ARG A 344 30.31 -14.40 -17.39
CA ARG A 344 28.92 -13.94 -17.54
C ARG A 344 28.55 -13.59 -18.98
N ALA A 345 29.50 -13.13 -19.77
CA ALA A 345 29.28 -12.80 -21.17
C ALA A 345 29.11 -14.06 -22.02
N VAL A 346 29.88 -15.11 -21.74
CA VAL A 346 29.77 -16.43 -22.39
C VAL A 346 28.42 -17.09 -22.08
N GLY A 347 27.98 -17.07 -20.82
CA GLY A 347 26.67 -17.61 -20.45
C GLY A 347 25.48 -16.84 -21.07
N LEU A 348 25.66 -15.57 -21.40
CA LEU A 348 24.66 -14.77 -22.12
C LEU A 348 24.62 -15.16 -23.62
N LEU A 349 25.76 -15.41 -24.23
CA LEU A 349 25.90 -15.85 -25.62
C LEU A 349 25.30 -17.23 -25.85
N GLU A 350 25.48 -18.18 -24.91
CA GLU A 350 24.87 -19.50 -24.99
C GLU A 350 23.34 -19.45 -24.93
N ARG A 351 22.79 -18.66 -24.03
CA ARG A 351 21.33 -18.42 -23.94
C ARG A 351 20.78 -17.74 -25.17
N PHE A 352 21.53 -16.82 -25.78
CA PHE A 352 21.15 -16.18 -27.04
C PHE A 352 21.11 -17.14 -28.20
N ARG A 353 22.07 -18.09 -28.27
CA ARG A 353 22.12 -19.12 -29.29
C ARG A 353 20.86 -20.02 -29.26
N GLU A 354 20.44 -20.46 -28.07
CA GLU A 354 19.20 -21.25 -27.92
C GLU A 354 17.94 -20.54 -28.39
N VAL A 355 17.87 -19.19 -28.19
CA VAL A 355 16.73 -18.39 -28.63
C VAL A 355 16.74 -18.13 -30.14
N LEU A 356 17.91 -18.09 -30.78
CA LEU A 356 18.08 -17.77 -32.20
C LEU A 356 18.09 -19.01 -33.11
N ASP A 357 18.33 -20.22 -32.58
CA ASP A 357 18.34 -21.49 -33.34
C ASP A 357 17.06 -21.69 -34.21
N PRO A 358 15.83 -21.34 -33.78
CA PRO A 358 14.64 -21.49 -34.61
C PRO A 358 14.61 -20.54 -35.83
N PHE A 359 15.44 -19.49 -35.82
CA PHE A 359 15.54 -18.49 -36.90
C PHE A 359 16.81 -18.64 -37.73
N ALA A 360 17.56 -19.72 -37.56
CA ALA A 360 18.87 -19.92 -38.16
C ALA A 360 18.89 -19.80 -39.67
N SER A 361 17.83 -20.23 -40.39
CA SER A 361 17.73 -20.17 -41.83
C SER A 361 17.48 -18.73 -42.36
N PHE A 362 16.83 -17.87 -41.57
CA PHE A 362 16.59 -16.45 -41.92
C PHE A 362 17.78 -15.58 -41.58
N MET A 363 18.57 -15.99 -40.58
CA MET A 363 19.70 -15.23 -39.98
C MET A 363 21.03 -15.47 -40.70
N GLN A 364 21.12 -16.40 -41.63
CA GLN A 364 22.38 -16.81 -42.25
C GLN A 364 23.15 -15.67 -42.95
N ASP A 365 22.43 -14.64 -43.45
CA ASP A 365 23.03 -13.50 -44.11
C ASP A 365 23.06 -12.19 -43.30
N TYR A 366 22.32 -12.12 -42.16
CA TYR A 366 22.09 -10.86 -41.42
C TYR A 366 22.33 -10.98 -39.91
N TRP A 367 22.88 -12.08 -39.41
CA TRP A 367 23.10 -12.32 -37.97
C TRP A 367 23.93 -11.22 -37.28
N PHE A 368 24.88 -10.63 -38.04
CA PHE A 368 25.73 -9.55 -37.55
C PHE A 368 24.93 -8.27 -37.23
N LEU A 369 23.85 -7.97 -37.98
CA LEU A 369 22.98 -6.83 -37.68
C LEU A 369 22.20 -7.06 -36.38
N ALA A 370 21.81 -8.30 -36.11
CA ALA A 370 21.15 -8.65 -34.85
C ALA A 370 22.10 -8.49 -33.65
N LEU A 371 23.35 -8.94 -33.78
CA LEU A 371 24.38 -8.76 -32.74
C LEU A 371 24.69 -7.27 -32.50
N LEU A 372 24.81 -6.50 -33.59
CA LEU A 372 25.04 -5.05 -33.49
C LEU A 372 23.86 -4.36 -32.81
N GLY A 373 22.64 -4.70 -33.16
CA GLY A 373 21.42 -4.15 -32.56
C GLY A 373 21.29 -4.51 -31.08
N VAL A 374 21.52 -5.77 -30.72
CA VAL A 374 21.49 -6.24 -29.33
C VAL A 374 22.61 -5.61 -28.52
N GLY A 375 23.85 -5.55 -29.06
CA GLY A 375 24.97 -4.91 -28.39
C GLY A 375 24.70 -3.43 -28.11
N ALA A 376 24.17 -2.69 -29.09
CA ALA A 376 23.76 -1.30 -28.93
C ALA A 376 22.66 -1.11 -27.88
N LEU A 377 21.66 -1.99 -27.86
CA LEU A 377 20.57 -1.97 -26.87
C LEU A 377 21.09 -2.22 -25.44
N VAL A 378 22.02 -3.18 -25.30
CA VAL A 378 22.65 -3.50 -24.01
C VAL A 378 23.48 -2.33 -23.50
N VAL A 379 24.28 -1.68 -24.36
CA VAL A 379 25.07 -0.48 -24.02
C VAL A 379 24.15 0.67 -23.59
N TRP A 380 23.11 0.92 -24.36
CA TRP A 380 22.12 1.96 -24.05
C TRP A 380 21.41 1.72 -22.71
N ARG A 381 20.95 0.49 -22.48
CA ARG A 381 20.25 0.11 -21.21
C ARG A 381 21.19 0.21 -19.99
N SER A 382 22.46 -0.17 -20.14
CA SER A 382 23.46 -0.02 -19.08
C SER A 382 23.72 1.44 -18.72
N GLY A 383 23.69 2.35 -19.72
CA GLY A 383 23.75 3.78 -19.50
C GLY A 383 22.58 4.32 -18.67
N ILE A 384 21.36 3.85 -18.96
CA ILE A 384 20.15 4.18 -18.19
C ILE A 384 20.27 3.71 -16.75
N ILE A 385 20.71 2.48 -16.51
CA ILE A 385 20.90 1.93 -15.16
C ILE A 385 21.87 2.78 -14.34
N LYS A 386 22.99 3.20 -14.94
CA LYS A 386 23.96 4.08 -14.27
C LYS A 386 23.37 5.44 -13.92
N LYS A 387 22.59 6.03 -14.83
CA LYS A 387 21.90 7.30 -14.60
C LYS A 387 20.89 7.19 -13.46
N ILE A 388 20.02 6.19 -13.50
CA ILE A 388 19.03 5.93 -12.44
C ILE A 388 19.76 5.75 -11.10
N ARG A 389 20.82 4.95 -11.06
CA ARG A 389 21.59 4.73 -9.83
C ARG A 389 22.24 6.00 -9.28
N LEU A 390 22.72 6.87 -10.16
CA LEU A 390 23.26 8.17 -9.77
C LEU A 390 22.17 9.08 -9.22
N ASP A 391 21.03 9.14 -9.88
CA ASP A 391 19.88 9.94 -9.45
C ASP A 391 19.35 9.46 -8.09
N ASP A 392 19.22 8.14 -7.90
CA ASP A 392 18.85 7.52 -6.60
C ASP A 392 19.87 7.85 -5.50
N HIS A 393 21.17 7.89 -5.84
CA HIS A 393 22.21 8.20 -4.88
C HIS A 393 22.23 9.68 -4.51
N ARG A 394 22.13 10.58 -5.50
CA ARG A 394 22.06 12.03 -5.28
C ARG A 394 20.83 12.42 -4.45
N SER A 395 19.69 11.82 -4.74
CA SER A 395 18.44 12.09 -4.02
C SER A 395 18.37 11.44 -2.63
N GLY A 396 19.30 10.52 -2.31
CA GLY A 396 19.24 9.75 -1.08
C GLY A 396 18.19 8.65 -1.06
N ALA A 397 17.55 8.32 -2.18
CA ALA A 397 16.55 7.25 -2.28
C ALA A 397 17.12 5.87 -1.93
N ASN A 398 18.44 5.70 -2.04
CA ASN A 398 19.13 4.45 -1.73
C ASN A 398 20.11 4.62 -0.57
N ARG A 399 19.60 4.59 0.65
CA ARG A 399 20.38 4.74 1.89
C ARG A 399 21.01 3.44 2.41
N GLY A 400 21.21 2.46 1.53
CA GLY A 400 21.92 1.23 1.89
C GLY A 400 21.06 0.19 2.61
N ARG A 401 19.79 0.14 2.32
CA ARG A 401 18.91 -0.96 2.71
C ARG A 401 18.95 -2.10 1.71
#